data_16593b8d6bbe91004b74cf8396873dfd
#
_entry.id   16593b8d6bbe91004b74cf8396873dfd
#
_cell.length_a   1.000
_cell.length_b   1.000
_cell.length_c   1.000
_cell.angle_alpha   90.00
_cell.angle_beta   90.00
_cell.angle_gamma   90.00
#
_symmetry.space_group_name_H-M   'P 1'
#
loop_
_entity.id
_entity.type
_entity.pdbx_description
1 polymer ?
#
loop_
_entity_poly.entity_id
_entity_poly.type
_entity_poly.pdbx_seq_one_letter_code
_entity_poly.pdbx_strand_id
1 'polypeptide(L)'
;MINPNAILEINSENLIKNYKTISKYTNKSLTGAVIKANAYGLGDIEIYKKLYNAGCRNFFLATLNEAIDIRKKYSKSNIYVLNGLENNKLSKFYDYNVIPIINSIEELDLYLNNKYFDKNKKIGLQIDTGLNRLGIQIKELINKDLKNINLFILVSHFSSSEEISNIYNFLKNKKFKTVFNLFKSIKYISLSNSAGILNNKKFHYNLTRPGIFLYGGYQNKRLKKILKIKSVIKLKAKILQIKEIGANEYIGYNQTYKTKKTIKVAILGIGYGDGIFRILSNKGKVYFKKKSFRIIGRISMDTMTINITNCKHKICVGEYMEIINEDNDIEKIAKECGTISREILTSISRRVIRQYL
;
A
#
# COMPACT_ATOMS: atom_id res chain seq x y z
N MET A 1 13.50 28.22 -4.61
CA MET A 1 12.90 26.88 -4.38
C MET A 1 12.79 26.17 -5.74
N ILE A 2 13.27 24.93 -5.85
CA ILE A 2 13.13 24.13 -7.08
C ILE A 2 11.63 23.85 -7.27
N ASN A 3 11.06 24.30 -8.40
CA ASN A 3 9.67 24.04 -8.75
C ASN A 3 9.60 22.68 -9.49
N PRO A 4 9.27 21.56 -8.83
CA PRO A 4 9.42 20.22 -9.39
C PRO A 4 8.44 19.97 -10.54
N ASN A 5 8.80 19.03 -11.44
CA ASN A 5 7.92 18.68 -12.55
C ASN A 5 6.69 17.87 -12.11
N ALA A 6 6.84 17.07 -11.06
CA ALA A 6 5.74 16.28 -10.51
C ALA A 6 5.75 16.30 -8.97
N ILE A 7 4.56 16.38 -8.38
CA ILE A 7 4.33 16.45 -6.94
C ILE A 7 3.26 15.43 -6.55
N LEU A 8 3.58 14.61 -5.55
CA LEU A 8 2.62 13.79 -4.82
C LEU A 8 2.27 14.47 -3.50
N GLU A 9 1.14 15.14 -3.46
CA GLU A 9 0.59 15.68 -2.22
C GLU A 9 -0.01 14.54 -1.39
N ILE A 10 0.35 14.49 -0.11
CA ILE A 10 -0.10 13.47 0.86
C ILE A 10 -0.84 14.19 1.97
N ASN A 11 -2.15 13.99 2.02
CA ASN A 11 -3.02 14.58 3.03
C ASN A 11 -2.90 13.80 4.35
N SER A 12 -2.11 14.32 5.28
CA SER A 12 -1.85 13.72 6.60
C SER A 12 -3.12 13.63 7.47
N GLU A 13 -4.02 14.61 7.38
CA GLU A 13 -5.30 14.56 8.10
C GLU A 13 -6.17 13.39 7.64
N ASN A 14 -6.28 13.19 6.32
CA ASN A 14 -7.08 12.10 5.78
C ASN A 14 -6.49 10.73 6.13
N LEU A 15 -5.15 10.60 6.14
CA LEU A 15 -4.45 9.40 6.64
C LEU A 15 -4.84 9.10 8.09
N ILE A 16 -4.76 10.10 8.96
CA ILE A 16 -5.11 9.98 10.39
C ILE A 16 -6.60 9.71 10.56
N LYS A 17 -7.47 10.37 9.79
CA LYS A 17 -8.92 10.13 9.80
C LYS A 17 -9.25 8.70 9.39
N ASN A 18 -8.60 8.17 8.34
CA ASN A 18 -8.75 6.78 7.92
C ASN A 18 -8.33 5.81 9.03
N TYR A 19 -7.16 6.00 9.63
CA TYR A 19 -6.68 5.18 10.74
C TYR A 19 -7.67 5.19 11.92
N LYS A 20 -8.10 6.36 12.39
CA LYS A 20 -9.06 6.51 13.49
C LYS A 20 -10.42 5.88 13.16
N THR A 21 -10.89 6.01 11.93
CA THR A 21 -12.16 5.40 11.47
C THR A 21 -12.07 3.88 11.52
N ILE A 22 -10.97 3.30 11.04
CA ILE A 22 -10.72 1.86 11.10
C ILE A 22 -10.62 1.40 12.56
N SER A 23 -9.86 2.10 13.39
CA SER A 23 -9.72 1.80 14.83
C SER A 23 -11.07 1.81 15.56
N LYS A 24 -11.92 2.79 15.29
CA LYS A 24 -13.27 2.86 15.84
C LYS A 24 -14.15 1.69 15.38
N TYR A 25 -14.02 1.29 14.11
CA TYR A 25 -14.79 0.17 13.57
C TYR A 25 -14.36 -1.18 14.17
N THR A 26 -13.07 -1.34 14.44
CA THR A 26 -12.51 -2.58 15.03
C THR A 26 -12.48 -2.57 16.57
N ASN A 27 -13.15 -1.69 17.21
CA ASN A 27 -13.13 -1.23 18.62
C ASN A 27 -12.62 -2.21 19.71
N LYS A 28 -12.86 -3.51 19.54
CA LYS A 28 -12.38 -4.58 20.44
C LYS A 28 -11.01 -5.15 20.06
N SER A 29 -10.40 -4.63 18.99
CA SER A 29 -9.11 -5.07 18.44
C SER A 29 -8.19 -3.90 18.28
N LEU A 30 -6.91 -4.09 18.54
CA LEU A 30 -5.90 -3.11 18.17
C LEU A 30 -5.84 -2.97 16.64
N THR A 31 -5.59 -1.76 16.18
CA THR A 31 -5.38 -1.49 14.77
C THR A 31 -3.89 -1.25 14.54
N GLY A 32 -3.24 -2.15 13.83
CA GLY A 32 -1.89 -1.96 13.33
C GLY A 32 -1.88 -1.16 12.02
N ALA A 33 -0.70 -0.96 11.45
CA ALA A 33 -0.52 -0.31 10.17
C ALA A 33 0.50 -1.08 9.31
N VAL A 34 0.12 -1.42 8.06
CA VAL A 34 1.04 -2.00 7.07
C VAL A 34 1.66 -0.85 6.29
N ILE A 35 2.97 -0.62 6.53
CA ILE A 35 3.74 0.49 5.94
C ILE A 35 4.92 0.00 5.08
N LYS A 36 4.89 -1.25 4.62
CA LYS A 36 5.89 -1.84 3.74
C LYS A 36 5.93 -1.16 2.37
N ALA A 37 7.00 -1.41 1.62
CA ALA A 37 7.27 -0.82 0.30
C ALA A 37 7.22 0.71 0.37
N ASN A 38 8.00 1.29 1.31
CA ASN A 38 8.05 2.74 1.55
C ASN A 38 6.64 3.33 1.83
N ALA A 39 5.88 2.67 2.73
CA ALA A 39 4.47 2.98 3.01
C ALA A 39 3.62 3.05 1.73
N TYR A 40 3.68 2.01 0.91
CA TYR A 40 3.04 1.94 -0.41
C TYR A 40 3.48 3.10 -1.34
N GLY A 41 4.76 3.47 -1.28
CA GLY A 41 5.34 4.55 -2.08
C GLY A 41 5.17 5.96 -1.49
N LEU A 42 4.50 6.12 -0.35
CA LEU A 42 4.18 7.44 0.21
C LEU A 42 5.24 8.01 1.17
N GLY A 43 6.28 7.23 1.52
CA GLY A 43 7.31 7.65 2.48
C GLY A 43 7.06 7.07 3.88
N ASP A 44 7.73 5.97 4.19
CA ASP A 44 7.49 5.17 5.39
C ASP A 44 7.80 5.92 6.69
N ILE A 45 8.88 6.70 6.74
CA ILE A 45 9.28 7.48 7.92
C ILE A 45 8.21 8.49 8.33
N GLU A 46 7.72 9.30 7.38
CA GLU A 46 6.71 10.31 7.67
C GLU A 46 5.34 9.67 7.97
N ILE A 47 4.96 8.65 7.22
CA ILE A 47 3.72 7.90 7.47
C ILE A 47 3.77 7.21 8.85
N TYR A 48 4.91 6.58 9.20
CA TYR A 48 5.09 6.03 10.54
C TYR A 48 4.86 7.09 11.62
N LYS A 49 5.57 8.24 11.52
CA LYS A 49 5.46 9.34 12.48
C LYS A 49 4.02 9.80 12.68
N LYS A 50 3.30 10.04 11.58
CA LYS A 50 1.88 10.48 11.62
C LYS A 50 0.98 9.44 12.30
N LEU A 51 1.12 8.16 11.93
CA LEU A 51 0.31 7.08 12.50
C LEU A 51 0.70 6.78 13.96
N TYR A 52 1.99 6.84 14.32
CA TYR A 52 2.44 6.69 15.69
C TYR A 52 1.84 7.77 16.60
N ASN A 53 1.85 9.02 16.17
CA ASN A 53 1.24 10.15 16.88
C ASN A 53 -0.29 10.03 16.96
N ALA A 54 -0.91 9.36 15.99
CA ALA A 54 -2.34 9.04 16.01
C ALA A 54 -2.71 7.85 16.91
N GLY A 55 -1.72 7.22 17.58
CA GLY A 55 -1.92 6.12 18.54
C GLY A 55 -1.58 4.72 18.01
N CYS A 56 -1.12 4.57 16.76
CA CYS A 56 -0.67 3.26 16.26
C CYS A 56 0.60 2.80 17.00
N ARG A 57 0.62 1.51 17.40
CA ARG A 57 1.78 0.92 18.11
C ARG A 57 2.26 -0.39 17.48
N ASN A 58 1.64 -0.84 16.39
CA ASN A 58 1.96 -2.07 15.70
C ASN A 58 2.15 -1.79 14.20
N PHE A 59 3.38 -1.93 13.69
CA PHE A 59 3.74 -1.60 12.31
C PHE A 59 4.30 -2.82 11.58
N PHE A 60 3.79 -3.08 10.38
CA PHE A 60 4.15 -4.23 9.56
C PHE A 60 4.89 -3.80 8.31
N LEU A 61 6.12 -4.29 8.17
CA LEU A 61 7.00 -4.06 7.03
C LEU A 61 7.30 -5.37 6.31
N ALA A 62 7.85 -5.31 5.11
CA ALA A 62 8.18 -6.53 4.36
C ALA A 62 9.55 -7.06 4.77
N THR A 63 10.57 -6.21 4.84
CA THR A 63 11.96 -6.57 4.97
C THR A 63 12.60 -6.02 6.24
N LEU A 64 13.70 -6.65 6.65
CA LEU A 64 14.48 -6.20 7.80
C LEU A 64 15.07 -4.80 7.57
N ASN A 65 15.52 -4.48 6.36
CA ASN A 65 16.08 -3.17 6.06
C ASN A 65 15.05 -2.04 6.25
N GLU A 66 13.82 -2.22 5.75
CA GLU A 66 12.72 -1.27 6.02
C GLU A 66 12.49 -1.08 7.53
N ALA A 67 12.54 -2.16 8.30
CA ALA A 67 12.34 -2.12 9.75
C ALA A 67 13.48 -1.40 10.47
N ILE A 68 14.73 -1.62 10.07
CA ILE A 68 15.92 -0.95 10.62
C ILE A 68 15.85 0.55 10.37
N ASP A 69 15.47 0.98 9.16
CA ASP A 69 15.40 2.40 8.82
C ASP A 69 14.38 3.16 9.70
N ILE A 70 13.24 2.53 9.99
CA ILE A 70 12.28 3.07 10.97
C ILE A 70 12.88 3.05 12.38
N ARG A 71 13.51 1.93 12.79
CA ARG A 71 13.99 1.73 14.16
C ARG A 71 15.13 2.68 14.52
N LYS A 72 16.01 3.03 13.58
CA LYS A 72 17.06 4.04 13.78
C LYS A 72 16.51 5.40 14.20
N LYS A 73 15.27 5.73 13.81
CA LYS A 73 14.64 7.02 14.14
C LYS A 73 13.65 6.91 15.29
N TYR A 74 13.05 5.73 15.53
CA TYR A 74 11.97 5.56 16.49
C TYR A 74 12.08 4.24 17.26
N SER A 75 12.18 4.33 18.59
CA SER A 75 12.41 3.16 19.47
C SER A 75 11.13 2.50 19.99
N LYS A 76 10.01 3.20 20.08
CA LYS A 76 8.85 2.84 20.89
C LYS A 76 7.64 2.31 20.08
N SER A 77 7.78 1.16 19.43
CA SER A 77 6.64 0.46 18.80
C SER A 77 6.99 -1.00 18.56
N ASN A 78 5.98 -1.84 18.31
CA ASN A 78 6.21 -3.18 17.77
C ASN A 78 6.36 -3.05 16.26
N ILE A 79 7.51 -3.48 15.74
CA ILE A 79 7.81 -3.50 14.31
C ILE A 79 7.96 -4.96 13.90
N TYR A 80 7.13 -5.39 12.95
CA TYR A 80 7.08 -6.76 12.44
C TYR A 80 7.64 -6.83 11.03
N VAL A 81 8.49 -7.82 10.77
CA VAL A 81 9.02 -8.14 9.43
C VAL A 81 8.29 -9.36 8.89
N LEU A 82 7.56 -9.17 7.79
CA LEU A 82 6.66 -10.18 7.23
C LEU A 82 7.35 -11.26 6.39
N ASN A 83 8.52 -10.94 5.82
CA ASN A 83 9.23 -11.86 4.92
C ASN A 83 10.12 -12.89 5.65
N GLY A 84 10.01 -12.98 6.98
CA GLY A 84 10.70 -14.00 7.76
C GLY A 84 12.09 -13.61 8.22
N LEU A 85 12.89 -14.64 8.53
CA LEU A 85 14.27 -14.51 8.98
C LEU A 85 15.24 -14.50 7.78
N GLU A 86 16.20 -13.60 7.84
CA GLU A 86 17.37 -13.65 6.96
C GLU A 86 18.52 -14.32 7.73
N ASN A 87 18.98 -15.48 7.25
CA ASN A 87 19.90 -16.40 7.94
C ASN A 87 21.14 -15.72 8.50
N ASN A 88 21.73 -14.80 7.73
CA ASN A 88 22.98 -14.10 8.12
C ASN A 88 22.74 -12.83 8.95
N LYS A 89 21.48 -12.54 9.34
CA LYS A 89 21.12 -11.27 9.97
C LYS A 89 20.30 -11.42 11.26
N LEU A 90 20.32 -12.62 11.86
CA LEU A 90 19.56 -12.89 13.09
C LEU A 90 19.91 -11.91 14.22
N SER A 91 21.20 -11.60 14.42
CA SER A 91 21.61 -10.61 15.44
C SER A 91 20.92 -9.26 15.24
N LYS A 92 20.73 -8.81 14.00
CA LYS A 92 20.09 -7.52 13.71
C LYS A 92 18.62 -7.45 14.17
N PHE A 93 17.89 -8.56 14.17
CA PHE A 93 16.54 -8.59 14.74
C PHE A 93 16.55 -8.27 16.24
N TYR A 94 17.59 -8.74 16.95
CA TYR A 94 17.79 -8.47 18.37
C TYR A 94 18.29 -7.05 18.60
N ASP A 95 19.36 -6.64 17.90
CA ASP A 95 20.00 -5.34 18.07
C ASP A 95 19.03 -4.18 17.84
N TYR A 96 18.16 -4.33 16.85
CA TYR A 96 17.14 -3.33 16.50
C TYR A 96 15.78 -3.59 17.15
N ASN A 97 15.62 -4.60 18.00
CA ASN A 97 14.34 -4.97 18.63
C ASN A 97 13.19 -5.05 17.62
N VAL A 98 13.39 -5.81 16.54
CA VAL A 98 12.43 -6.04 15.45
C VAL A 98 11.90 -7.47 15.56
N ILE A 99 10.62 -7.66 15.32
CA ILE A 99 9.91 -8.92 15.51
C ILE A 99 9.84 -9.67 14.18
N PRO A 100 10.54 -10.80 14.00
CA PRO A 100 10.39 -11.61 12.81
C PRO A 100 9.04 -12.32 12.79
N ILE A 101 8.44 -12.41 11.61
CA ILE A 101 7.28 -13.29 11.34
C ILE A 101 7.82 -14.51 10.59
N ILE A 102 7.99 -15.60 11.29
CA ILE A 102 8.53 -16.85 10.77
C ILE A 102 7.52 -17.50 9.82
N ASN A 103 7.98 -17.96 8.66
CA ASN A 103 7.16 -18.45 7.56
C ASN A 103 7.39 -19.92 7.20
N SER A 104 8.43 -20.56 7.73
CA SER A 104 8.71 -21.98 7.48
C SER A 104 9.21 -22.69 8.74
N ILE A 105 9.25 -24.02 8.68
CA ILE A 105 9.79 -24.83 9.78
C ILE A 105 11.30 -24.63 9.89
N GLU A 106 11.99 -24.48 8.79
CA GLU A 106 13.43 -24.22 8.76
C GLU A 106 13.77 -22.91 9.43
N GLU A 107 12.99 -21.85 9.20
CA GLU A 107 13.15 -20.58 9.91
C GLU A 107 12.85 -20.74 11.42
N LEU A 108 11.86 -21.54 11.78
CA LEU A 108 11.52 -21.80 13.19
C LEU A 108 12.66 -22.56 13.88
N ASP A 109 13.17 -23.62 13.27
CA ASP A 109 14.28 -24.41 13.79
C ASP A 109 15.55 -23.56 13.89
N LEU A 110 15.83 -22.72 12.88
CA LEU A 110 16.92 -21.76 12.91
C LEU A 110 16.81 -20.80 14.10
N TYR A 111 15.60 -20.29 14.36
CA TYR A 111 15.36 -19.40 15.49
C TYR A 111 15.53 -20.12 16.82
N LEU A 112 14.95 -21.31 16.99
CA LEU A 112 14.99 -22.06 18.26
C LEU A 112 16.39 -22.57 18.61
N ASN A 113 17.18 -22.97 17.62
CA ASN A 113 18.53 -23.53 17.80
C ASN A 113 19.64 -22.46 17.81
N ASN A 114 19.28 -21.18 17.67
CA ASN A 114 20.28 -20.12 17.61
C ASN A 114 20.78 -19.75 19.02
N LYS A 115 22.10 -19.50 19.14
CA LYS A 115 22.73 -19.06 20.41
C LYS A 115 22.18 -17.74 20.98
N TYR A 116 21.56 -16.94 20.14
CA TYR A 116 20.87 -15.70 20.54
C TYR A 116 19.40 -15.95 20.95
N PHE A 117 18.96 -17.22 20.95
CA PHE A 117 17.62 -17.55 21.39
C PHE A 117 17.43 -17.21 22.86
N ASP A 118 16.56 -16.25 23.10
CA ASP A 118 16.10 -15.87 24.44
C ASP A 118 14.56 -16.04 24.47
N LYS A 119 14.07 -16.85 25.43
CA LYS A 119 12.64 -17.11 25.63
C LYS A 119 11.82 -15.84 25.84
N ASN A 120 12.48 -14.74 26.22
CA ASN A 120 11.84 -13.43 26.39
C ASN A 120 11.77 -12.60 25.09
N LYS A 121 12.42 -13.02 24.02
CA LYS A 121 12.36 -12.31 22.74
C LYS A 121 11.04 -12.54 22.03
N LYS A 122 10.57 -11.48 21.40
CA LYS A 122 9.30 -11.49 20.67
C LYS A 122 9.47 -12.20 19.34
N ILE A 123 8.61 -13.18 19.09
CA ILE A 123 8.56 -13.92 17.83
C ILE A 123 7.13 -13.95 17.30
N GLY A 124 6.96 -13.92 16.01
CA GLY A 124 5.69 -14.16 15.32
C GLY A 124 5.76 -15.38 14.43
N LEU A 125 4.64 -16.03 14.20
CA LEU A 125 4.50 -17.11 13.23
C LEU A 125 3.40 -16.76 12.23
N GLN A 126 3.61 -17.05 10.95
CA GLN A 126 2.58 -17.01 9.92
C GLN A 126 2.15 -18.42 9.56
N ILE A 127 0.84 -18.65 9.60
CA ILE A 127 0.22 -19.91 9.22
C ILE A 127 -0.38 -19.78 7.83
N ASP A 128 -0.03 -20.69 6.93
CA ASP A 128 -0.73 -20.76 5.65
C ASP A 128 -2.04 -21.53 5.81
N THR A 129 -3.13 -20.82 5.67
CA THR A 129 -4.48 -21.39 5.71
C THR A 129 -5.08 -21.61 4.33
N GLY A 130 -4.26 -21.51 3.27
CA GLY A 130 -4.64 -21.77 1.88
C GLY A 130 -4.55 -20.54 0.97
N LEU A 131 -3.67 -19.59 1.27
CA LEU A 131 -3.21 -18.58 0.32
C LEU A 131 -2.09 -19.15 -0.57
N ASN A 132 -1.37 -20.16 -0.06
CA ASN A 132 -0.26 -20.88 -0.73
C ASN A 132 0.86 -19.91 -1.18
N ARG A 133 1.29 -19.06 -0.26
CA ARG A 133 2.35 -18.07 -0.50
C ARG A 133 3.45 -18.22 0.55
N LEU A 134 3.43 -17.45 1.61
CA LEU A 134 4.29 -17.60 2.80
C LEU A 134 3.45 -18.10 3.97
N GLY A 135 4.08 -18.84 4.87
CA GLY A 135 3.47 -19.36 6.10
C GLY A 135 3.64 -20.86 6.26
N ILE A 136 3.80 -21.30 7.50
CA ILE A 136 3.97 -22.70 7.87
C ILE A 136 2.64 -23.43 7.63
N GLN A 137 2.71 -24.61 6.99
CA GLN A 137 1.55 -25.47 6.84
C GLN A 137 1.17 -26.11 8.17
N ILE A 138 -0.13 -26.22 8.45
CA ILE A 138 -0.60 -26.75 9.76
C ILE A 138 -0.06 -28.16 10.04
N LYS A 139 0.02 -29.01 9.01
CA LYS A 139 0.56 -30.38 9.13
C LYS A 139 2.02 -30.43 9.63
N GLU A 140 2.81 -29.40 9.31
CA GLU A 140 4.21 -29.31 9.71
C GLU A 140 4.38 -28.93 11.20
N LEU A 141 3.39 -28.22 11.76
CA LEU A 141 3.39 -27.81 13.16
C LEU A 141 2.95 -28.92 14.13
N ILE A 142 2.11 -29.87 13.68
CA ILE A 142 1.51 -30.91 14.54
C ILE A 142 2.58 -31.76 15.22
N ASN A 143 3.70 -31.98 14.57
CA ASN A 143 4.79 -32.83 15.08
C ASN A 143 5.89 -32.03 15.81
N LYS A 144 5.68 -30.75 16.07
CA LYS A 144 6.64 -29.89 16.81
C LYS A 144 6.18 -29.69 18.25
N ASP A 145 7.10 -29.76 19.19
CA ASP A 145 6.83 -29.34 20.58
C ASP A 145 6.86 -27.82 20.69
N LEU A 146 5.67 -27.22 20.66
CA LEU A 146 5.48 -25.77 20.71
C LEU A 146 4.86 -25.32 22.05
N LYS A 147 4.58 -26.25 22.97
CA LYS A 147 3.86 -25.96 24.22
C LYS A 147 4.63 -25.01 25.15
N ASN A 148 5.93 -24.94 25.00
CA ASN A 148 6.78 -24.05 25.80
C ASN A 148 7.01 -22.66 25.15
N ILE A 149 6.46 -22.42 23.95
CA ILE A 149 6.67 -21.17 23.23
C ILE A 149 5.60 -20.15 23.62
N ASN A 150 6.05 -19.01 24.12
CA ASN A 150 5.23 -17.80 24.29
C ASN A 150 5.26 -17.02 22.99
N LEU A 151 4.21 -17.16 22.19
CA LEU A 151 4.15 -16.51 20.88
C LEU A 151 3.68 -15.05 21.02
N PHE A 152 4.48 -14.10 20.51
CA PHE A 152 4.10 -12.69 20.56
C PHE A 152 2.99 -12.37 19.56
N ILE A 153 3.03 -12.95 18.36
CA ILE A 153 1.97 -12.79 17.37
C ILE A 153 1.81 -14.03 16.50
N LEU A 154 0.56 -14.44 16.30
CA LEU A 154 0.17 -15.44 15.31
C LEU A 154 -0.58 -14.76 14.17
N VAL A 155 -0.11 -14.94 12.94
CA VAL A 155 -0.72 -14.33 11.76
C VAL A 155 -1.15 -15.35 10.72
N SER A 156 -2.20 -15.01 9.98
CA SER A 156 -2.55 -15.63 8.71
C SER A 156 -3.09 -14.59 7.75
N HIS A 157 -3.41 -14.98 6.52
CA HIS A 157 -3.85 -14.04 5.49
C HIS A 157 -4.95 -14.62 4.63
N PHE A 158 -5.99 -13.84 4.36
CA PHE A 158 -7.05 -14.21 3.43
C PHE A 158 -6.57 -14.13 1.97
N SER A 159 -7.05 -15.05 1.15
CA SER A 159 -6.89 -14.98 -0.32
C SER A 159 -8.01 -14.15 -0.98
N SER A 160 -9.20 -14.14 -0.41
CA SER A 160 -10.41 -13.58 -1.03
C SER A 160 -11.15 -12.64 -0.07
N SER A 161 -10.43 -11.85 0.73
CA SER A 161 -11.04 -10.95 1.72
C SER A 161 -11.95 -9.87 1.12
N GLU A 162 -11.81 -9.56 -0.16
CA GLU A 162 -12.61 -8.58 -0.89
C GLU A 162 -14.04 -9.09 -1.17
N GLU A 163 -14.21 -10.40 -1.16
CA GLU A 163 -15.50 -11.09 -1.33
C GLU A 163 -16.13 -11.39 0.03
N ILE A 164 -16.96 -10.47 0.53
CA ILE A 164 -17.48 -10.49 1.90
C ILE A 164 -18.21 -11.80 2.23
N SER A 165 -18.94 -12.38 1.29
CA SER A 165 -19.74 -13.60 1.51
C SER A 165 -19.04 -14.91 1.10
N ASN A 166 -17.74 -14.85 0.79
CA ASN A 166 -17.00 -16.01 0.33
C ASN A 166 -16.79 -17.01 1.48
N ILE A 167 -17.35 -18.22 1.31
CA ILE A 167 -17.27 -19.31 2.31
C ILE A 167 -15.82 -19.68 2.65
N TYR A 168 -14.90 -19.55 1.71
CA TYR A 168 -13.48 -19.84 1.94
C TYR A 168 -12.87 -18.97 3.04
N ASN A 169 -13.36 -17.74 3.26
CA ASN A 169 -12.89 -16.91 4.37
C ASN A 169 -13.22 -17.54 5.74
N PHE A 170 -14.40 -18.16 5.86
CA PHE A 170 -14.79 -18.88 7.08
C PHE A 170 -14.01 -20.18 7.25
N LEU A 171 -13.78 -20.94 6.18
CA LEU A 171 -12.99 -22.17 6.21
C LEU A 171 -11.52 -21.87 6.60
N LYS A 172 -10.93 -20.80 6.07
CA LYS A 172 -9.58 -20.35 6.47
C LYS A 172 -9.52 -19.93 7.93
N ASN A 173 -10.52 -19.21 8.40
CA ASN A 173 -10.62 -18.88 9.82
C ASN A 173 -10.76 -20.13 10.71
N LYS A 174 -11.54 -21.14 10.28
CA LYS A 174 -11.65 -22.43 11.01
C LYS A 174 -10.28 -23.13 11.06
N LYS A 175 -9.59 -23.23 9.93
CA LYS A 175 -8.22 -23.78 9.87
C LYS A 175 -7.26 -22.99 10.76
N PHE A 176 -7.32 -21.66 10.76
CA PHE A 176 -6.44 -20.83 11.59
C PHE A 176 -6.62 -21.10 13.09
N LYS A 177 -7.84 -21.36 13.54
CA LYS A 177 -8.13 -21.65 14.94
C LYS A 177 -7.54 -22.97 15.44
N THR A 178 -7.32 -23.96 14.56
CA THR A 178 -6.82 -25.29 14.99
C THR A 178 -5.41 -25.25 15.58
N VAL A 179 -4.64 -24.20 15.29
CA VAL A 179 -3.26 -24.07 15.79
C VAL A 179 -3.14 -23.32 17.12
N PHE A 180 -4.22 -22.74 17.64
CA PHE A 180 -4.11 -21.88 18.83
C PHE A 180 -3.64 -22.66 20.07
N ASN A 181 -4.11 -23.90 20.23
CA ASN A 181 -3.79 -24.75 21.39
C ASN A 181 -2.39 -25.40 21.30
N LEU A 182 -1.65 -25.18 20.21
CA LEU A 182 -0.28 -25.69 20.08
C LEU A 182 0.73 -24.87 20.91
N PHE A 183 0.37 -23.64 21.29
CA PHE A 183 1.27 -22.73 21.98
C PHE A 183 0.85 -22.53 23.43
N LYS A 184 1.82 -22.30 24.32
CA LYS A 184 1.58 -21.97 25.72
C LYS A 184 0.73 -20.70 25.86
N SER A 185 1.07 -19.67 25.11
CA SER A 185 0.31 -18.42 25.05
C SER A 185 0.53 -17.71 23.71
N ILE A 186 -0.46 -16.93 23.31
CA ILE A 186 -0.40 -16.08 22.12
C ILE A 186 -0.87 -14.68 22.51
N LYS A 187 0.03 -13.69 22.46
CA LYS A 187 -0.33 -12.31 22.85
C LYS A 187 -1.23 -11.65 21.81
N TYR A 188 -0.89 -11.75 20.53
CA TYR A 188 -1.67 -11.20 19.43
C TYR A 188 -2.04 -12.28 18.42
N ILE A 189 -3.29 -12.25 17.99
CA ILE A 189 -3.82 -13.08 16.90
C ILE A 189 -4.33 -12.12 15.82
N SER A 190 -3.86 -12.29 14.59
CA SER A 190 -4.14 -11.36 13.52
C SER A 190 -4.41 -12.07 12.19
N LEU A 191 -5.63 -11.91 11.67
CA LEU A 191 -6.08 -12.49 10.42
C LEU A 191 -6.47 -11.41 9.39
N SER A 192 -7.21 -10.37 9.85
CA SER A 192 -7.80 -9.38 8.97
C SER A 192 -6.79 -8.38 8.40
N ASN A 193 -6.72 -8.35 7.08
CA ASN A 193 -6.18 -7.22 6.29
C ASN A 193 -7.26 -6.13 6.10
N SER A 194 -7.03 -5.13 5.24
CA SER A 194 -7.98 -4.04 4.98
C SER A 194 -9.39 -4.53 4.67
N ALA A 195 -9.58 -5.41 3.70
CA ALA A 195 -10.90 -5.92 3.32
C ALA A 195 -11.46 -6.90 4.34
N GLY A 196 -10.61 -7.74 4.95
CA GLY A 196 -11.01 -8.67 6.01
C GLY A 196 -11.63 -7.99 7.22
N ILE A 197 -11.26 -6.75 7.51
CA ILE A 197 -11.88 -5.92 8.56
C ILE A 197 -13.39 -5.75 8.33
N LEU A 198 -13.81 -5.60 7.07
CA LEU A 198 -15.22 -5.41 6.72
C LEU A 198 -15.99 -6.71 6.46
N ASN A 199 -15.28 -7.82 6.36
CA ASN A 199 -15.87 -9.11 6.04
C ASN A 199 -16.69 -9.65 7.23
N ASN A 200 -16.05 -9.86 8.38
CA ASN A 200 -16.71 -10.31 9.59
C ASN A 200 -15.93 -9.87 10.83
N LYS A 201 -16.63 -9.37 11.84
CA LYS A 201 -16.04 -8.95 13.13
C LYS A 201 -15.31 -10.09 13.85
N LYS A 202 -15.75 -11.35 13.69
CA LYS A 202 -15.07 -12.54 14.26
C LYS A 202 -13.64 -12.74 13.70
N PHE A 203 -13.30 -12.11 12.57
CA PHE A 203 -11.97 -12.20 11.96
C PHE A 203 -10.99 -11.13 12.48
N HIS A 204 -11.44 -10.17 13.29
CA HIS A 204 -10.59 -9.13 13.84
C HIS A 204 -9.59 -9.67 14.85
N TYR A 205 -10.00 -10.68 15.64
CA TYR A 205 -9.25 -11.12 16.81
C TYR A 205 -8.86 -9.94 17.71
N ASN A 206 -7.60 -9.87 18.15
CA ASN A 206 -7.15 -8.77 18.98
C ASN A 206 -6.18 -7.80 18.28
N LEU A 207 -5.81 -8.07 16.98
CA LEU A 207 -4.99 -7.16 16.17
C LEU A 207 -5.36 -7.25 14.69
N THR A 208 -5.73 -6.13 14.07
CA THR A 208 -5.98 -6.02 12.63
C THR A 208 -4.84 -5.34 11.91
N ARG A 209 -4.66 -5.63 10.60
CA ARG A 209 -3.53 -5.15 9.78
C ARG A 209 -4.01 -4.41 8.52
N PRO A 210 -4.66 -3.24 8.64
CA PRO A 210 -4.99 -2.45 7.48
C PRO A 210 -3.72 -1.94 6.76
N GLY A 211 -3.77 -1.94 5.44
CA GLY A 211 -2.79 -1.34 4.56
C GLY A 211 -3.47 -0.34 3.64
N ILE A 212 -4.01 -0.81 2.52
CA ILE A 212 -4.55 0.06 1.46
C ILE A 212 -5.66 1.02 1.94
N PHE A 213 -6.47 0.66 2.95
CA PHE A 213 -7.49 1.55 3.49
C PHE A 213 -6.90 2.77 4.19
N LEU A 214 -5.71 2.65 4.78
CA LEU A 214 -5.00 3.80 5.36
C LEU A 214 -4.71 4.85 4.29
N TYR A 215 -4.37 4.42 3.09
CA TYR A 215 -3.92 5.25 1.97
C TYR A 215 -5.04 5.70 1.02
N GLY A 216 -6.29 5.42 1.36
CA GLY A 216 -7.44 5.88 0.60
C GLY A 216 -7.95 4.92 -0.48
N GLY A 217 -7.30 3.76 -0.66
CA GLY A 217 -7.82 2.70 -1.52
C GLY A 217 -8.91 1.89 -0.83
N TYR A 218 -9.86 1.38 -1.57
CA TYR A 218 -11.03 0.70 -1.03
C TYR A 218 -11.44 -0.58 -1.77
N GLN A 219 -10.76 -0.91 -2.86
CA GLN A 219 -10.94 -2.12 -3.68
C GLN A 219 -12.32 -2.28 -4.33
N ASN A 220 -13.41 -1.96 -3.63
CA ASN A 220 -14.73 -1.82 -4.23
C ASN A 220 -15.55 -0.70 -3.56
N LYS A 221 -16.52 -0.15 -4.31
CA LYS A 221 -17.32 1.00 -3.87
C LYS A 221 -18.17 0.72 -2.62
N ARG A 222 -18.59 -0.54 -2.38
CA ARG A 222 -19.35 -0.92 -1.18
C ARG A 222 -18.48 -0.76 0.07
N LEU A 223 -17.22 -1.21 0.02
CA LEU A 223 -16.27 -1.08 1.13
C LEU A 223 -15.97 0.38 1.46
N LYS A 224 -15.83 1.24 0.42
CA LYS A 224 -15.64 2.70 0.60
C LYS A 224 -16.78 3.33 1.39
N LYS A 225 -18.04 2.96 1.08
CA LYS A 225 -19.23 3.54 1.74
C LYS A 225 -19.33 3.16 3.21
N ILE A 226 -18.97 1.93 3.59
CA ILE A 226 -19.07 1.44 4.96
C ILE A 226 -18.15 2.23 5.91
N LEU A 227 -16.87 2.42 5.54
CA LEU A 227 -15.89 3.10 6.37
C LEU A 227 -15.70 4.58 6.02
N LYS A 228 -16.32 5.09 4.95
CA LYS A 228 -16.14 6.47 4.46
C LYS A 228 -14.67 6.84 4.31
N ILE A 229 -13.87 5.91 3.76
CA ILE A 229 -12.43 6.10 3.55
C ILE A 229 -12.17 7.31 2.67
N LYS A 230 -11.26 8.18 3.10
CA LYS A 230 -10.88 9.42 2.43
C LYS A 230 -9.69 9.20 1.51
N SER A 231 -9.67 9.85 0.35
CA SER A 231 -8.47 9.91 -0.49
C SER A 231 -7.34 10.59 0.28
N VAL A 232 -6.14 10.00 0.22
CA VAL A 232 -4.95 10.49 0.94
C VAL A 232 -4.00 11.20 -0.01
N ILE A 233 -4.05 10.90 -1.31
CA ILE A 233 -3.08 11.42 -2.27
C ILE A 233 -3.71 12.25 -3.37
N LYS A 234 -2.91 13.19 -3.88
CA LYS A 234 -3.13 13.90 -5.13
C LYS A 234 -1.81 13.94 -5.90
N LEU A 235 -1.81 13.48 -7.15
CA LEU A 235 -0.65 13.53 -8.03
C LEU A 235 -0.84 14.65 -9.05
N LYS A 236 0.13 15.56 -9.11
CA LYS A 236 0.13 16.71 -10.00
C LYS A 236 1.37 16.71 -10.88
N ALA A 237 1.24 17.22 -12.12
CA ALA A 237 2.35 17.44 -13.03
C ALA A 237 2.31 18.84 -13.61
N LYS A 238 3.50 19.44 -13.72
CA LYS A 238 3.71 20.77 -14.26
C LYS A 238 3.57 20.79 -15.76
N ILE A 239 2.94 21.82 -16.29
CA ILE A 239 2.89 22.12 -17.72
C ILE A 239 4.23 22.70 -18.14
N LEU A 240 4.94 21.98 -18.98
CA LEU A 240 6.26 22.40 -19.52
C LEU A 240 6.14 23.25 -20.75
N GLN A 241 5.15 22.96 -21.60
CA GLN A 241 4.94 23.67 -22.86
C GLN A 241 3.45 23.66 -23.25
N ILE A 242 3.01 24.69 -23.90
CA ILE A 242 1.71 24.78 -24.58
C ILE A 242 1.98 25.15 -26.03
N LYS A 243 1.35 24.42 -26.97
CA LYS A 243 1.49 24.70 -28.40
C LYS A 243 0.23 24.29 -29.16
N GLU A 244 0.11 24.81 -30.37
CA GLU A 244 -0.90 24.36 -31.34
C GLU A 244 -0.30 23.29 -32.26
N ILE A 245 -1.13 22.34 -32.64
CA ILE A 245 -0.82 21.25 -33.57
C ILE A 245 -1.86 21.33 -34.69
N GLY A 246 -1.37 21.42 -35.92
CA GLY A 246 -2.20 21.51 -37.11
C GLY A 246 -3.11 20.29 -37.33
N ALA A 247 -4.01 20.39 -38.31
CA ALA A 247 -4.79 19.25 -38.76
C ALA A 247 -3.90 18.25 -39.50
N ASN A 248 -4.25 16.96 -39.42
CA ASN A 248 -3.55 15.81 -40.02
C ASN A 248 -2.14 15.55 -39.52
N GLU A 249 -1.72 16.15 -38.40
CA GLU A 249 -0.44 15.87 -37.77
C GLU A 249 -0.53 14.73 -36.77
N TYR A 250 0.60 14.02 -36.50
CA TYR A 250 0.70 12.91 -35.57
C TYR A 250 1.30 13.36 -34.24
N ILE A 251 0.83 12.72 -33.14
CA ILE A 251 1.30 13.01 -31.79
C ILE A 251 1.88 11.73 -31.15
N GLY A 252 3.11 11.87 -30.62
CA GLY A 252 3.81 10.86 -29.86
C GLY A 252 4.38 9.72 -30.70
N TYR A 253 5.04 8.78 -29.99
CA TYR A 253 5.69 7.63 -30.61
C TYR A 253 4.72 6.75 -31.40
N ASN A 254 5.17 6.20 -32.51
CA ASN A 254 4.44 5.29 -33.41
C ASN A 254 3.16 5.90 -33.96
N GLN A 255 3.04 7.25 -33.95
CA GLN A 255 1.96 7.97 -34.65
C GLN A 255 0.54 7.47 -34.28
N THR A 256 0.32 7.10 -32.99
CA THR A 256 -0.94 6.47 -32.53
C THR A 256 -2.11 7.44 -32.39
N TYR A 257 -1.88 8.74 -32.54
CA TYR A 257 -2.92 9.76 -32.51
C TYR A 257 -2.69 10.73 -33.70
N LYS A 258 -3.69 10.87 -34.56
CA LYS A 258 -3.71 11.84 -35.65
C LYS A 258 -4.75 12.92 -35.38
N THR A 259 -4.37 14.19 -35.54
CA THR A 259 -5.28 15.33 -35.37
C THR A 259 -6.26 15.39 -36.53
N LYS A 260 -7.53 15.69 -36.30
CA LYS A 260 -8.56 15.90 -37.34
C LYS A 260 -8.74 17.39 -37.68
N LYS A 261 -8.31 18.27 -36.79
CA LYS A 261 -8.34 19.73 -36.90
C LYS A 261 -7.20 20.32 -36.07
N THR A 262 -6.93 21.57 -36.19
CA THR A 262 -6.00 22.28 -35.31
C THR A 262 -6.46 22.16 -33.86
N ILE A 263 -5.58 21.76 -32.97
CA ILE A 263 -5.81 21.59 -31.55
C ILE A 263 -4.74 22.28 -30.72
N LYS A 264 -5.12 22.70 -29.52
CA LYS A 264 -4.18 23.20 -28.49
C LYS A 264 -3.82 22.12 -27.54
N VAL A 265 -2.53 21.92 -27.27
CA VAL A 265 -2.03 20.87 -26.38
C VAL A 265 -1.17 21.45 -25.29
N ALA A 266 -1.17 20.77 -24.14
CA ALA A 266 -0.23 20.95 -23.03
C ALA A 266 0.67 19.73 -22.91
N ILE A 267 1.97 19.95 -22.73
CA ILE A 267 2.95 18.89 -22.44
C ILE A 267 3.22 18.91 -20.95
N LEU A 268 2.94 17.80 -20.28
CA LEU A 268 3.18 17.65 -18.85
C LEU A 268 4.51 16.96 -18.58
N GLY A 269 5.24 17.44 -17.56
CA GLY A 269 6.53 16.92 -17.11
C GLY A 269 6.39 15.68 -16.21
N ILE A 270 5.72 14.65 -16.72
CA ILE A 270 5.57 13.34 -16.05
C ILE A 270 5.31 12.26 -17.10
N GLY A 271 5.91 11.08 -16.93
CA GLY A 271 5.76 9.96 -17.84
C GLY A 271 5.84 8.61 -17.14
N TYR A 272 6.12 7.53 -17.90
CA TYR A 272 6.16 6.19 -17.32
C TYR A 272 7.36 5.97 -16.39
N GLY A 273 8.44 6.73 -16.54
CA GLY A 273 9.58 6.74 -15.60
C GLY A 273 9.24 7.31 -14.22
N ASP A 274 8.10 8.02 -14.11
CA ASP A 274 7.57 8.55 -12.86
C ASP A 274 6.46 7.68 -12.25
N GLY A 275 6.04 6.62 -12.96
CA GLY A 275 5.01 5.69 -12.51
C GLY A 275 3.66 5.87 -13.21
N ILE A 276 3.59 6.63 -14.30
CA ILE A 276 2.38 6.71 -15.13
C ILE A 276 2.32 5.51 -16.06
N PHE A 277 1.27 4.72 -15.98
CA PHE A 277 1.12 3.51 -16.78
C PHE A 277 0.94 3.85 -18.27
N ARG A 278 1.81 3.31 -19.12
CA ARG A 278 1.79 3.55 -20.55
C ARG A 278 0.50 3.14 -21.25
N ILE A 279 -0.23 2.19 -20.64
CA ILE A 279 -1.55 1.75 -21.13
C ILE A 279 -2.61 2.87 -21.09
N LEU A 280 -2.38 3.96 -20.35
CA LEU A 280 -3.25 5.14 -20.33
C LEU A 280 -3.11 6.03 -21.58
N SER A 281 -2.18 5.72 -22.49
CA SER A 281 -2.03 6.40 -23.77
C SER A 281 -3.35 6.45 -24.56
N ASN A 282 -3.70 7.60 -25.10
CA ASN A 282 -4.93 7.84 -25.86
C ASN A 282 -6.26 7.66 -25.12
N LYS A 283 -6.26 7.30 -23.82
CA LYS A 283 -7.51 7.06 -23.05
C LYS A 283 -7.56 7.69 -21.67
N GLY A 284 -6.42 7.80 -21.00
CA GLY A 284 -6.34 8.37 -19.65
C GLY A 284 -6.78 9.83 -19.61
N LYS A 285 -7.07 10.33 -18.41
CA LYS A 285 -7.54 11.69 -18.16
C LYS A 285 -6.67 12.38 -17.12
N VAL A 286 -6.51 13.69 -17.29
CA VAL A 286 -5.97 14.62 -16.29
C VAL A 286 -6.97 15.73 -16.04
N TYR A 287 -6.82 16.44 -14.93
CA TYR A 287 -7.79 17.42 -14.50
C TYR A 287 -7.15 18.80 -14.26
N PHE A 288 -7.87 19.84 -14.63
CA PHE A 288 -7.55 21.22 -14.31
C PHE A 288 -8.80 21.95 -13.87
N LYS A 289 -8.81 22.52 -12.67
CA LYS A 289 -10.01 23.19 -12.08
C LYS A 289 -11.28 22.33 -12.22
N LYS A 290 -11.21 21.05 -11.82
CA LYS A 290 -12.30 20.03 -11.90
C LYS A 290 -12.72 19.61 -13.31
N LYS A 291 -12.19 20.21 -14.37
CA LYS A 291 -12.47 19.80 -15.75
C LYS A 291 -11.46 18.74 -16.21
N SER A 292 -11.95 17.66 -16.82
CA SER A 292 -11.11 16.59 -17.34
C SER A 292 -10.64 16.85 -18.78
N PHE A 293 -9.40 16.45 -19.07
CA PHE A 293 -8.74 16.54 -20.37
C PHE A 293 -8.13 15.20 -20.72
N ARG A 294 -8.18 14.81 -21.98
CA ARG A 294 -7.71 13.49 -22.44
C ARG A 294 -6.21 13.51 -22.73
N ILE A 295 -5.54 12.44 -22.32
CA ILE A 295 -4.18 12.12 -22.79
C ILE A 295 -4.27 11.68 -24.25
N ILE A 296 -3.45 12.26 -25.11
CA ILE A 296 -3.38 11.97 -26.54
C ILE A 296 -1.95 11.61 -26.96
N GLY A 297 -1.83 10.66 -27.89
CA GLY A 297 -0.56 10.06 -28.24
C GLY A 297 -0.03 9.11 -27.16
N ARG A 298 1.11 8.49 -27.40
CA ARG A 298 1.77 7.60 -26.43
C ARG A 298 2.44 8.40 -25.33
N ILE A 299 2.28 7.94 -24.09
CA ILE A 299 3.03 8.44 -22.94
C ILE A 299 4.50 8.08 -23.12
N SER A 300 5.38 9.07 -22.98
CA SER A 300 6.83 8.94 -23.04
C SER A 300 7.41 8.64 -21.65
N MET A 301 8.73 8.47 -21.56
CA MET A 301 9.40 8.22 -20.28
C MET A 301 9.18 9.36 -19.28
N ASP A 302 9.29 10.61 -19.75
CA ASP A 302 9.34 11.80 -18.91
C ASP A 302 8.19 12.79 -19.17
N THR A 303 7.38 12.57 -20.23
CA THR A 303 6.32 13.51 -20.62
C THR A 303 5.07 12.82 -21.15
N MET A 304 3.94 13.53 -21.09
CA MET A 304 2.71 13.15 -21.78
C MET A 304 2.00 14.38 -22.34
N THR A 305 1.25 14.18 -23.43
CA THR A 305 0.53 15.23 -24.15
C THR A 305 -0.95 15.21 -23.83
N ILE A 306 -1.51 16.37 -23.56
CA ILE A 306 -2.90 16.56 -23.14
C ILE A 306 -3.61 17.49 -24.13
N ASN A 307 -4.78 17.10 -24.61
CA ASN A 307 -5.61 17.97 -25.45
C ASN A 307 -6.37 18.99 -24.58
N ILE A 308 -6.04 20.26 -24.68
CA ILE A 308 -6.64 21.37 -23.93
C ILE A 308 -7.49 22.30 -24.78
N THR A 309 -7.78 21.94 -26.05
CA THR A 309 -8.50 22.79 -27.04
C THR A 309 -9.80 23.40 -26.45
N ASN A 310 -10.58 22.60 -25.72
CA ASN A 310 -11.86 23.03 -25.15
C ASN A 310 -11.74 23.60 -23.72
N CYS A 311 -10.55 24.04 -23.31
CA CYS A 311 -10.39 24.64 -21.99
C CYS A 311 -10.88 26.08 -21.99
N LYS A 312 -11.91 26.37 -21.19
CA LYS A 312 -12.45 27.74 -21.02
C LYS A 312 -11.58 28.60 -20.07
N HIS A 313 -10.73 27.96 -19.26
CA HIS A 313 -9.83 28.66 -18.35
C HIS A 313 -8.50 28.98 -19.05
N LYS A 314 -7.92 30.11 -18.74
CA LYS A 314 -6.53 30.40 -19.11
C LYS A 314 -5.63 29.35 -18.43
N ILE A 315 -4.87 28.62 -19.22
CA ILE A 315 -3.84 27.67 -18.76
C ILE A 315 -2.49 28.25 -19.18
N CYS A 316 -1.54 28.26 -18.24
CA CYS A 316 -0.20 28.80 -18.46
C CYS A 316 0.87 27.73 -18.23
N VAL A 317 2.01 27.88 -18.89
CA VAL A 317 3.23 27.11 -18.60
C VAL A 317 3.62 27.35 -17.14
N GLY A 318 4.03 26.29 -16.44
CA GLY A 318 4.37 26.34 -15.01
C GLY A 318 3.21 25.98 -14.08
N GLU A 319 1.96 26.03 -14.52
CA GLU A 319 0.82 25.54 -13.74
C GLU A 319 0.80 24.00 -13.68
N TYR A 320 0.04 23.44 -12.71
CA TYR A 320 -0.06 22.00 -12.50
C TYR A 320 -1.43 21.45 -12.90
N MET A 321 -1.42 20.30 -13.58
CA MET A 321 -2.62 19.50 -13.81
C MET A 321 -2.62 18.27 -12.90
N GLU A 322 -3.80 17.86 -12.45
CA GLU A 322 -3.99 16.73 -11.53
C GLU A 322 -4.20 15.42 -12.31
N ILE A 323 -3.45 14.40 -11.97
CA ILE A 323 -3.54 13.06 -12.56
C ILE A 323 -4.35 12.16 -11.64
N ILE A 324 -4.02 12.19 -10.33
CA ILE A 324 -4.78 11.53 -9.28
C ILE A 324 -5.43 12.61 -8.41
N ASN A 325 -6.74 12.52 -8.22
CA ASN A 325 -7.53 13.40 -7.38
C ASN A 325 -8.79 12.67 -6.88
N GLU A 326 -9.74 13.39 -6.27
CA GLU A 326 -10.99 12.79 -5.77
C GLU A 326 -11.91 12.27 -6.90
N ASP A 327 -11.91 12.91 -8.07
CA ASP A 327 -12.70 12.51 -9.24
C ASP A 327 -12.03 11.41 -10.07
N ASN A 328 -10.73 11.26 -9.95
CA ASN A 328 -9.88 10.28 -10.62
C ASN A 328 -8.98 9.58 -9.60
N ASP A 329 -9.60 8.84 -8.68
CA ASP A 329 -8.90 8.19 -7.59
C ASP A 329 -8.09 6.95 -8.05
N ILE A 330 -7.25 6.44 -7.16
CA ILE A 330 -6.36 5.32 -7.45
C ILE A 330 -7.09 4.05 -7.89
N GLU A 331 -8.32 3.82 -7.45
CA GLU A 331 -9.10 2.65 -7.84
C GLU A 331 -9.61 2.79 -9.28
N LYS A 332 -10.01 3.99 -9.69
CA LYS A 332 -10.44 4.27 -11.06
C LYS A 332 -9.28 4.11 -12.04
N ILE A 333 -8.12 4.68 -11.70
CA ILE A 333 -6.90 4.52 -12.52
C ILE A 333 -6.48 3.05 -12.58
N ALA A 334 -6.48 2.34 -11.45
CA ALA A 334 -6.15 0.92 -11.40
C ALA A 334 -7.07 0.10 -12.34
N LYS A 335 -8.36 0.36 -12.32
CA LYS A 335 -9.33 -0.27 -13.23
C LYS A 335 -9.01 0.03 -14.70
N GLU A 336 -8.71 1.28 -15.04
CA GLU A 336 -8.34 1.69 -16.41
C GLU A 336 -7.03 1.05 -16.88
N CYS A 337 -6.11 0.77 -15.94
CA CYS A 337 -4.83 0.11 -16.19
C CYS A 337 -4.93 -1.43 -16.18
N GLY A 338 -6.05 -2.03 -15.78
CA GLY A 338 -6.18 -3.47 -15.62
C GLY A 338 -5.39 -4.04 -14.43
N THR A 339 -5.22 -3.24 -13.36
CA THR A 339 -4.45 -3.60 -12.18
C THR A 339 -5.16 -3.21 -10.88
N ILE A 340 -4.45 -3.16 -9.77
CA ILE A 340 -4.93 -2.85 -8.43
C ILE A 340 -4.32 -1.53 -7.90
N SER A 341 -5.06 -0.84 -7.03
CA SER A 341 -4.65 0.45 -6.47
C SER A 341 -3.31 0.43 -5.73
N ARG A 342 -2.92 -0.73 -5.19
CA ARG A 342 -1.61 -0.90 -4.52
C ARG A 342 -0.45 -0.75 -5.51
N GLU A 343 -0.59 -1.30 -6.71
CA GLU A 343 0.42 -1.19 -7.76
C GLU A 343 0.52 0.25 -8.27
N ILE A 344 -0.61 0.95 -8.44
CA ILE A 344 -0.61 2.39 -8.79
C ILE A 344 0.20 3.21 -7.78
N LEU A 345 0.02 2.96 -6.47
CA LEU A 345 0.75 3.68 -5.44
C LEU A 345 2.25 3.36 -5.43
N THR A 346 2.59 2.07 -5.47
CA THR A 346 3.99 1.61 -5.38
C THR A 346 4.80 1.90 -6.64
N SER A 347 4.15 2.12 -7.78
CA SER A 347 4.83 2.50 -9.03
C SER A 347 5.28 3.96 -9.07
N ILE A 348 4.73 4.84 -8.20
CA ILE A 348 5.13 6.26 -8.16
C ILE A 348 6.60 6.35 -7.75
N SER A 349 7.45 6.75 -8.71
CA SER A 349 8.90 6.73 -8.57
C SER A 349 9.41 7.76 -7.55
N ARG A 350 10.66 7.61 -7.11
CA ARG A 350 11.32 8.57 -6.20
C ARG A 350 11.57 9.94 -6.84
N ARG A 351 11.48 10.06 -8.15
CA ARG A 351 11.59 11.32 -8.88
C ARG A 351 10.45 12.30 -8.57
N VAL A 352 9.27 11.77 -8.25
CA VAL A 352 8.11 12.57 -7.85
C VAL A 352 8.31 13.05 -6.41
N ILE A 353 8.26 14.36 -6.18
CA ILE A 353 8.45 14.95 -4.85
C ILE A 353 7.23 14.69 -3.97
N ARG A 354 7.43 14.12 -2.77
CA ARG A 354 6.40 13.92 -1.76
C ARG A 354 6.25 15.18 -0.92
N GLN A 355 5.03 15.70 -0.87
CA GLN A 355 4.68 16.87 -0.06
C GLN A 355 3.58 16.48 0.92
N TYR A 356 3.90 16.54 2.21
CA TYR A 356 2.96 16.20 3.29
C TYR A 356 2.23 17.46 3.74
N LEU A 357 0.89 17.43 3.61
CA LEU A 357 -0.04 18.51 3.97
C LEU A 357 -0.70 18.23 5.32
#